data_d28b085f26d4df0d8b677a78014a6d9f
#
_entry.id   d28b085f26d4df0d8b677a78014a6d9f
#
_cell.length_a   1.000
_cell.length_b   1.000
_cell.length_c   1.000
_cell.angle_alpha   90.00
_cell.angle_beta   90.00
_cell.angle_gamma   90.00
#
_symmetry.space_group_name_H-M   'P 1'
#
loop_
_entity.id
_entity.type
_entity.pdbx_description
1 polymer ?
#
loop_
_entity_poly.entity_id
_entity_poly.type
_entity_poly.pdbx_seq_one_letter_code
_entity_poly.pdbx_strand_id
1 'polypeptide(L)'
;MEAKDIYITQALSTKDLLGQAGQCFYLPSYQRQYAWNAQQVKQLCDDIFEGISRLYDNDKTFTFCGSVITVKDSNASSVHPKVIHDQPTSVLLLIDGQQRLTTLMMIVMVVHEEIQKRINLFEKDRDGAVPSVDEWLYANAKSASEDLHNALVVTQPEKDGKKPLYPRMIRAGFDQWSPDEDTQKYESPIAFLVNQYMAHKNSGVATSYTPLTRPKTVFRGEKEFLTRFSEIKSMVQNHITGNTDDGDEFIPLSKTLYNQHILSELNISPGDAQIKEFSQIPLGDTDFAELLRTLVIARYLLTRVAITSIQCKDEDYAFEVFEALNTSGTPLTAFETFVPM
;
A
#
# COMPACT_ATOMS: atom_id res chain seq x y z
N MET A 1 -5.79 -11.50 35.18
CA MET A 1 -5.56 -11.21 33.76
C MET A 1 -6.44 -10.02 33.42
N GLU A 2 -5.87 -8.92 32.93
CA GLU A 2 -6.62 -7.76 32.48
C GLU A 2 -6.79 -7.82 30.95
N ALA A 3 -7.77 -7.13 30.38
CA ALA A 3 -8.02 -7.14 28.92
C ALA A 3 -6.80 -6.73 28.08
N LYS A 4 -5.99 -5.77 28.57
CA LYS A 4 -4.72 -5.36 27.96
C LYS A 4 -3.65 -6.47 27.90
N ASP A 5 -3.81 -7.53 28.71
CA ASP A 5 -2.90 -8.67 28.70
C ASP A 5 -3.28 -9.67 27.58
N ILE A 6 -4.45 -9.51 26.96
CA ILE A 6 -4.98 -10.37 25.90
C ILE A 6 -4.65 -9.78 24.53
N TYR A 7 -4.97 -8.50 24.32
CA TYR A 7 -4.70 -7.79 23.06
C TYR A 7 -4.50 -6.29 23.27
N ILE A 8 -3.87 -5.67 22.28
CA ILE A 8 -3.72 -4.21 22.17
C ILE A 8 -4.40 -3.76 20.89
N THR A 9 -5.23 -2.71 20.97
CA THR A 9 -5.91 -2.13 19.83
C THR A 9 -5.37 -0.74 19.53
N GLN A 10 -5.08 -0.47 18.28
CA GLN A 10 -4.61 0.83 17.81
C GLN A 10 -5.29 1.18 16.48
N ALA A 11 -5.64 2.46 16.31
CA ALA A 11 -5.97 3.00 14.98
C ALA A 11 -4.66 3.43 14.30
N LEU A 12 -4.36 2.82 13.17
CA LEU A 12 -3.13 3.08 12.41
C LEU A 12 -3.49 3.56 11.02
N SER A 13 -2.69 4.47 10.49
CA SER A 13 -2.72 4.81 9.08
C SER A 13 -2.05 3.69 8.24
N THR A 14 -2.24 3.73 6.92
CA THR A 14 -1.52 2.81 6.02
C THR A 14 0.00 2.91 6.22
N LYS A 15 0.53 4.14 6.38
CA LYS A 15 1.95 4.38 6.64
C LYS A 15 2.40 3.76 7.96
N ASP A 16 1.61 3.94 9.03
CA ASP A 16 1.97 3.43 10.35
C ASP A 16 1.90 1.90 10.42
N LEU A 17 0.97 1.29 9.67
CA LEU A 17 0.83 -0.18 9.65
C LEU A 17 1.83 -0.84 8.70
N LEU A 18 1.92 -0.39 7.45
CA LEU A 18 2.77 -1.00 6.43
C LEU A 18 4.18 -0.40 6.38
N GLY A 19 4.37 0.87 6.75
CA GLY A 19 5.66 1.55 6.68
C GLY A 19 6.57 1.35 7.90
N GLN A 20 6.13 0.64 8.94
CA GLN A 20 6.91 0.47 10.16
C GLN A 20 8.24 -0.25 9.88
N ALA A 21 9.34 0.35 10.36
CA ALA A 21 10.68 -0.17 10.10
C ALA A 21 10.85 -1.62 10.57
N GLY A 22 11.38 -2.48 9.71
CA GLY A 22 11.68 -3.87 10.01
C GLY A 22 10.48 -4.78 10.26
N GLN A 23 9.22 -4.29 10.14
CA GLN A 23 8.01 -5.09 10.36
C GLN A 23 7.53 -5.72 9.07
N CYS A 24 7.21 -7.00 9.10
CA CYS A 24 6.58 -7.74 8.00
C CYS A 24 5.41 -8.59 8.48
N PHE A 25 4.54 -8.96 7.55
CA PHE A 25 3.39 -9.82 7.79
C PHE A 25 3.63 -11.22 7.25
N TYR A 26 3.23 -12.19 8.02
CA TYR A 26 3.33 -13.60 7.66
C TYR A 26 1.94 -14.23 7.67
N LEU A 27 1.53 -14.74 6.51
CA LEU A 27 0.25 -15.40 6.33
C LEU A 27 0.42 -16.90 6.65
N PRO A 28 -0.20 -17.41 7.71
CA PRO A 28 -0.17 -18.83 8.01
C PRO A 28 -0.71 -19.69 6.86
N SER A 29 -0.29 -20.96 6.78
CA SER A 29 -0.67 -21.88 5.70
C SER A 29 -2.18 -22.18 5.66
N TYR A 30 -2.85 -22.15 6.81
CA TYR A 30 -4.30 -22.38 6.93
C TYR A 30 -5.16 -21.21 6.42
N GLN A 31 -4.59 -20.05 6.18
CA GLN A 31 -5.31 -18.91 5.63
C GLN A 31 -5.70 -19.18 4.17
N ARG A 32 -6.95 -18.86 3.81
CA ARG A 32 -7.41 -18.97 2.41
C ARG A 32 -6.58 -18.10 1.47
N GLN A 33 -6.59 -18.44 0.19
CA GLN A 33 -5.99 -17.60 -0.85
C GLN A 33 -6.78 -16.31 -1.05
N TYR A 34 -6.18 -15.36 -1.78
CA TYR A 34 -6.88 -14.12 -2.14
C TYR A 34 -8.13 -14.43 -2.96
N ALA A 35 -9.27 -13.89 -2.54
CA ALA A 35 -10.58 -14.24 -3.09
C ALA A 35 -11.53 -13.04 -3.28
N TRP A 36 -11.07 -11.80 -3.07
CA TRP A 36 -11.91 -10.63 -3.32
C TRP A 36 -12.30 -10.53 -4.80
N ASN A 37 -13.60 -10.31 -5.04
CA ASN A 37 -14.15 -10.09 -6.36
C ASN A 37 -14.01 -8.61 -6.80
N ALA A 38 -14.41 -8.31 -8.05
CA ALA A 38 -14.34 -6.96 -8.62
C ALA A 38 -15.09 -5.92 -7.79
N GLN A 39 -16.27 -6.29 -7.27
CA GLN A 39 -17.10 -5.36 -6.51
C GLN A 39 -16.45 -4.96 -5.17
N GLN A 40 -15.84 -5.91 -4.47
CA GLN A 40 -15.15 -5.63 -3.20
C GLN A 40 -13.92 -4.75 -3.41
N VAL A 41 -13.15 -5.00 -4.48
CA VAL A 41 -12.00 -4.18 -4.85
C VAL A 41 -12.44 -2.77 -5.26
N LYS A 42 -13.48 -2.69 -6.12
CA LYS A 42 -14.05 -1.41 -6.54
C LYS A 42 -14.53 -0.59 -5.34
N GLN A 43 -15.26 -1.22 -4.42
CA GLN A 43 -15.77 -0.54 -3.24
C GLN A 43 -14.64 0.10 -2.41
N LEU A 44 -13.53 -0.62 -2.17
CA LEU A 44 -12.41 -0.05 -1.42
C LEU A 44 -11.76 1.13 -2.17
N CYS A 45 -11.61 1.03 -3.49
CA CYS A 45 -11.08 2.13 -4.29
C CYS A 45 -12.03 3.34 -4.27
N ASP A 46 -13.33 3.11 -4.47
CA ASP A 46 -14.36 4.16 -4.42
C ASP A 46 -14.37 4.86 -3.05
N ASP A 47 -14.32 4.11 -1.95
CA ASP A 47 -14.27 4.65 -0.59
C ASP A 47 -13.05 5.57 -0.37
N ILE A 48 -11.90 5.21 -0.97
CA ILE A 48 -10.69 6.04 -0.91
C ILE A 48 -10.86 7.31 -1.73
N PHE A 49 -11.33 7.21 -2.98
CA PHE A 49 -11.49 8.37 -3.87
C PHE A 49 -12.60 9.31 -3.41
N GLU A 50 -13.71 8.79 -2.93
CA GLU A 50 -14.74 9.60 -2.28
C GLU A 50 -14.21 10.28 -1.01
N GLY A 51 -13.39 9.58 -0.22
CA GLY A 51 -12.73 10.15 0.94
C GLY A 51 -11.86 11.34 0.57
N ILE A 52 -11.08 11.25 -0.52
CA ILE A 52 -10.30 12.37 -1.05
C ILE A 52 -11.24 13.52 -1.48
N SER A 53 -12.29 13.24 -2.21
CA SER A 53 -13.26 14.28 -2.65
C SER A 53 -13.90 14.98 -1.44
N ARG A 54 -14.31 14.22 -0.44
CA ARG A 54 -14.89 14.79 0.80
C ARG A 54 -13.91 15.60 1.63
N LEU A 55 -12.59 15.36 1.50
CA LEU A 55 -11.59 16.15 2.21
C LEU A 55 -11.62 17.63 1.82
N TYR A 56 -12.10 17.96 0.61
CA TYR A 56 -12.27 19.35 0.14
C TYR A 56 -13.37 20.11 0.87
N ASP A 57 -14.34 19.40 1.44
CA ASP A 57 -15.46 19.97 2.20
C ASP A 57 -15.29 19.81 3.71
N ASN A 58 -14.50 18.80 4.14
CA ASN A 58 -14.31 18.46 5.55
C ASN A 58 -12.89 17.92 5.80
N ASP A 59 -12.09 18.71 6.48
CA ASP A 59 -10.71 18.42 6.85
C ASP A 59 -10.52 17.16 7.75
N LYS A 60 -11.58 16.76 8.44
CA LYS A 60 -11.58 15.58 9.33
C LYS A 60 -11.90 14.27 8.61
N THR A 61 -12.02 14.32 7.29
CA THR A 61 -12.35 13.13 6.50
C THR A 61 -11.22 12.10 6.55
N PHE A 62 -11.60 10.85 6.73
CA PHE A 62 -10.74 9.68 6.62
C PHE A 62 -11.53 8.52 5.98
N THR A 63 -10.83 7.52 5.47
CA THR A 63 -11.44 6.28 4.98
C THR A 63 -11.12 5.15 5.95
N PHE A 64 -12.16 4.51 6.51
CA PHE A 64 -11.97 3.35 7.38
C PHE A 64 -11.88 2.07 6.57
N CYS A 65 -10.71 1.41 6.61
CA CYS A 65 -10.43 0.18 5.88
C CYS A 65 -10.70 -1.09 6.68
N GLY A 66 -11.38 -1.00 7.82
CA GLY A 66 -11.71 -2.15 8.68
C GLY A 66 -10.62 -2.51 9.69
N SER A 67 -10.64 -3.77 10.17
CA SER A 67 -9.68 -4.26 11.16
C SER A 67 -8.73 -5.30 10.58
N VAL A 68 -7.57 -5.43 11.22
CA VAL A 68 -6.61 -6.52 11.05
C VAL A 68 -6.30 -7.13 12.41
N ILE A 69 -6.28 -8.47 12.50
CA ILE A 69 -5.93 -9.20 13.71
C ILE A 69 -4.58 -9.85 13.48
N THR A 70 -3.65 -9.58 14.38
CA THR A 70 -2.28 -10.08 14.29
C THR A 70 -1.80 -10.67 15.60
N VAL A 71 -0.80 -11.55 15.51
CA VAL A 71 -0.03 -12.06 16.65
C VAL A 71 1.42 -11.75 16.39
N LYS A 72 2.11 -11.19 17.39
CA LYS A 72 3.54 -10.97 17.28
C LYS A 72 4.27 -12.29 17.52
N ASP A 73 4.95 -12.81 16.51
CA ASP A 73 5.81 -13.99 16.66
C ASP A 73 7.11 -13.57 17.37
N SER A 74 7.10 -13.65 18.71
CA SER A 74 8.25 -13.31 19.55
C SER A 74 9.43 -14.27 19.40
N ASN A 75 9.16 -15.49 18.92
CA ASN A 75 10.16 -16.56 18.82
C ASN A 75 10.48 -16.96 17.39
N ALA A 76 9.85 -16.35 16.40
CA ALA A 76 9.92 -16.75 14.99
C ALA A 76 9.72 -18.27 14.78
N SER A 77 8.93 -18.90 15.67
CA SER A 77 8.79 -20.36 15.74
C SER A 77 7.99 -20.94 14.60
N SER A 78 7.05 -20.15 14.07
CA SER A 78 6.17 -20.51 12.94
C SER A 78 6.66 -20.01 11.59
N VAL A 79 7.69 -19.16 11.56
CA VAL A 79 8.24 -18.59 10.33
C VAL A 79 9.39 -19.45 9.80
N HIS A 80 9.36 -19.79 8.51
CA HIS A 80 10.44 -20.48 7.84
C HIS A 80 11.11 -19.52 6.82
N PRO A 81 12.46 -19.54 6.70
CA PRO A 81 13.41 -20.36 7.46
C PRO A 81 13.60 -19.87 8.90
N LYS A 82 13.89 -20.78 9.82
CA LYS A 82 14.16 -20.46 11.23
C LYS A 82 15.51 -19.77 11.49
N VAL A 83 16.14 -19.24 10.46
CA VAL A 83 17.43 -18.52 10.58
C VAL A 83 17.14 -17.08 10.95
N ILE A 84 17.26 -16.76 12.24
CA ILE A 84 16.89 -15.45 12.82
C ILE A 84 17.57 -14.27 12.11
N HIS A 85 18.78 -14.46 11.57
CA HIS A 85 19.52 -13.42 10.88
C HIS A 85 18.96 -13.05 9.49
N ASP A 86 18.13 -13.93 8.93
CA ASP A 86 17.55 -13.77 7.58
C ASP A 86 16.11 -13.28 7.64
N GLN A 87 15.58 -13.02 8.82
CA GLN A 87 14.19 -12.57 9.01
C GLN A 87 14.11 -11.06 9.23
N PRO A 88 12.95 -10.45 8.94
CA PRO A 88 12.66 -9.11 9.39
C PRO A 88 12.74 -8.98 10.91
N THR A 89 13.03 -7.77 11.41
CA THR A 89 13.19 -7.52 12.85
C THR A 89 11.91 -7.79 13.64
N SER A 90 10.75 -7.63 13.02
CA SER A 90 9.44 -7.90 13.62
C SER A 90 8.56 -8.62 12.60
N VAL A 91 8.04 -9.77 13.01
CA VAL A 91 7.10 -10.56 12.19
C VAL A 91 5.75 -10.59 12.91
N LEU A 92 4.70 -10.22 12.17
CA LEU A 92 3.31 -10.31 12.61
C LEU A 92 2.62 -11.44 11.84
N LEU A 93 2.13 -12.44 12.56
CA LEU A 93 1.23 -13.44 11.99
C LEU A 93 -0.10 -12.77 11.72
N LEU A 94 -0.59 -12.82 10.50
CA LEU A 94 -1.86 -12.21 10.10
C LEU A 94 -3.00 -13.23 10.22
N ILE A 95 -3.83 -13.07 11.26
CA ILE A 95 -4.95 -13.97 11.56
C ILE A 95 -6.22 -13.53 10.84
N ASP A 96 -6.46 -12.22 10.71
CA ASP A 96 -7.57 -11.67 9.91
C ASP A 96 -7.18 -10.37 9.20
N GLY A 97 -7.95 -10.00 8.16
CA GLY A 97 -7.70 -8.80 7.35
C GLY A 97 -6.83 -9.03 6.12
N GLN A 98 -6.45 -10.28 5.82
CA GLN A 98 -5.59 -10.64 4.68
C GLN A 98 -6.06 -10.04 3.36
N GLN A 99 -7.35 -10.14 3.03
CA GLN A 99 -7.90 -9.69 1.75
C GLN A 99 -7.75 -8.16 1.59
N ARG A 100 -8.13 -7.42 2.65
CA ARG A 100 -8.01 -5.95 2.69
C ARG A 100 -6.56 -5.51 2.57
N LEU A 101 -5.68 -6.10 3.37
CA LEU A 101 -4.27 -5.73 3.40
C LEU A 101 -3.58 -6.03 2.06
N THR A 102 -3.90 -7.18 1.44
CA THR A 102 -3.42 -7.52 0.11
C THR A 102 -3.89 -6.52 -0.95
N THR A 103 -5.18 -6.14 -0.93
CA THR A 103 -5.72 -5.15 -1.87
C THR A 103 -5.11 -3.77 -1.63
N LEU A 104 -4.96 -3.37 -0.37
CA LEU A 104 -4.31 -2.10 -0.02
C LEU A 104 -2.86 -2.05 -0.52
N MET A 105 -2.10 -3.15 -0.40
CA MET A 105 -0.74 -3.24 -0.95
C MET A 105 -0.73 -3.14 -2.49
N MET A 106 -1.73 -3.71 -3.19
CA MET A 106 -1.86 -3.53 -4.64
C MET A 106 -2.12 -2.06 -5.00
N ILE A 107 -2.98 -1.36 -4.26
CA ILE A 107 -3.24 0.08 -4.45
C ILE A 107 -1.95 0.89 -4.20
N VAL A 108 -1.25 0.63 -3.10
CA VAL A 108 0.04 1.27 -2.76
C VAL A 108 1.05 1.07 -3.89
N MET A 109 1.14 -0.15 -4.46
CA MET A 109 2.06 -0.45 -5.54
C MET A 109 1.73 0.33 -6.82
N VAL A 110 0.44 0.41 -7.18
CA VAL A 110 0.00 1.18 -8.35
C VAL A 110 0.27 2.67 -8.17
N VAL A 111 -0.05 3.23 -7.00
CA VAL A 111 0.21 4.66 -6.71
C VAL A 111 1.72 4.94 -6.71
N HIS A 112 2.54 4.01 -6.20
CA HIS A 112 4.00 4.12 -6.25
C HIS A 112 4.53 4.08 -7.69
N GLU A 113 4.00 3.22 -8.55
CA GLU A 113 4.35 3.20 -9.97
C GLU A 113 4.01 4.53 -10.65
N GLU A 114 2.80 5.03 -10.41
CA GLU A 114 2.31 6.25 -11.05
C GLU A 114 3.04 7.52 -10.59
N ILE A 115 3.38 7.62 -9.30
CA ILE A 115 4.16 8.77 -8.81
C ILE A 115 5.60 8.73 -9.35
N GLN A 116 6.24 7.56 -9.41
CA GLN A 116 7.59 7.41 -9.98
C GLN A 116 7.63 7.78 -11.48
N LYS A 117 6.63 7.34 -12.22
CA LYS A 117 6.50 7.66 -13.66
C LYS A 117 6.42 9.18 -13.86
N ARG A 118 5.61 9.87 -13.08
CA ARG A 118 5.42 11.32 -13.19
C ARG A 118 6.62 12.12 -12.68
N ILE A 119 7.27 11.68 -11.62
CA ILE A 119 8.56 12.25 -11.20
C ILE A 119 9.57 12.20 -12.35
N ASN A 120 9.69 11.06 -13.04
CA ASN A 120 10.63 10.89 -14.14
C ASN A 120 10.28 11.76 -15.38
N LEU A 121 8.99 11.97 -15.66
CA LEU A 121 8.54 12.88 -16.72
C LEU A 121 8.87 14.32 -16.34
N PHE A 122 8.51 14.71 -15.15
CA PHE A 122 8.72 16.05 -14.61
C PHE A 122 10.20 16.44 -14.52
N GLU A 123 11.12 15.47 -14.30
CA GLU A 123 12.58 15.70 -14.32
C GLU A 123 13.14 16.01 -15.73
N LYS A 124 12.55 15.41 -16.78
CA LYS A 124 13.08 15.52 -18.16
C LYS A 124 12.86 16.88 -18.78
N ASP A 125 11.81 17.56 -18.37
CA ASP A 125 11.40 18.85 -18.98
C ASP A 125 12.04 20.06 -18.31
N ARG A 126 13.03 19.82 -17.40
CA ARG A 126 13.67 20.86 -16.60
C ARG A 126 15.01 21.33 -17.23
N ASP A 127 14.94 22.23 -18.21
CA ASP A 127 16.10 22.97 -18.69
C ASP A 127 16.09 24.40 -18.13
N GLY A 128 17.03 24.73 -17.22
CA GLY A 128 17.23 26.09 -16.72
C GLY A 128 16.91 26.30 -15.23
N ALA A 129 16.57 27.54 -14.85
CA ALA A 129 16.17 27.86 -13.48
C ALA A 129 14.80 27.28 -13.18
N VAL A 130 14.73 26.40 -12.19
CA VAL A 130 13.51 25.70 -11.80
C VAL A 130 12.66 26.62 -10.91
N PRO A 131 11.35 26.82 -11.20
CA PRO A 131 10.45 27.54 -10.30
C PRO A 131 10.38 26.91 -8.91
N SER A 132 10.22 27.72 -7.88
CA SER A 132 10.20 27.22 -6.49
C SER A 132 9.01 26.28 -6.23
N VAL A 133 7.90 26.48 -6.95
CA VAL A 133 6.71 25.61 -6.88
C VAL A 133 6.99 24.21 -7.44
N ASP A 134 7.78 24.11 -8.49
CA ASP A 134 8.16 22.83 -9.08
C ASP A 134 9.11 22.04 -8.17
N GLU A 135 10.07 22.74 -7.53
CA GLU A 135 10.94 22.12 -6.53
C GLU A 135 10.16 21.60 -5.33
N TRP A 136 9.17 22.36 -4.87
CA TRP A 136 8.26 21.95 -3.80
C TRP A 136 7.47 20.71 -4.17
N LEU A 137 6.82 20.70 -5.36
CA LEU A 137 6.04 19.55 -5.81
C LEU A 137 6.90 18.31 -5.94
N TYR A 138 8.05 18.44 -6.57
CA TYR A 138 9.01 17.35 -6.76
C TYR A 138 9.52 16.76 -5.44
N ALA A 139 9.93 17.62 -4.50
CA ALA A 139 10.43 17.17 -3.20
C ALA A 139 9.37 16.40 -2.41
N ASN A 140 8.10 16.88 -2.42
CA ASN A 140 6.99 16.20 -1.77
C ASN A 140 6.61 14.89 -2.46
N ALA A 141 6.65 14.85 -3.79
CA ALA A 141 6.41 13.64 -4.56
C ALA A 141 7.48 12.57 -4.28
N LYS A 142 8.75 12.94 -4.22
CA LYS A 142 9.85 12.02 -3.83
C LYS A 142 9.65 11.46 -2.41
N SER A 143 9.35 12.33 -1.45
CA SER A 143 9.08 11.89 -0.08
C SER A 143 7.89 10.93 0.01
N ALA A 144 6.78 11.22 -0.70
CA ALA A 144 5.65 10.31 -0.75
C ALA A 144 6.00 8.97 -1.43
N SER A 145 6.81 9.01 -2.47
CA SER A 145 7.29 7.80 -3.15
C SER A 145 8.15 6.92 -2.24
N GLU A 146 9.00 7.50 -1.40
CA GLU A 146 9.79 6.76 -0.40
C GLU A 146 8.88 6.10 0.65
N ASP A 147 7.86 6.82 1.14
CA ASP A 147 6.87 6.27 2.08
C ASP A 147 6.09 5.10 1.47
N LEU A 148 5.67 5.20 0.19
CA LEU A 148 5.00 4.13 -0.54
C LEU A 148 5.94 2.93 -0.77
N HIS A 149 7.21 3.17 -1.12
CA HIS A 149 8.22 2.12 -1.22
C HIS A 149 8.37 1.35 0.10
N ASN A 150 8.50 2.09 1.20
CA ASN A 150 8.61 1.50 2.54
C ASN A 150 7.36 0.74 2.97
N ALA A 151 6.18 1.04 2.43
CA ALA A 151 4.96 0.28 2.65
C ALA A 151 4.92 -1.05 1.88
N LEU A 152 5.73 -1.23 0.85
CA LEU A 152 5.78 -2.45 0.02
C LEU A 152 6.88 -3.42 0.46
N VAL A 153 8.04 -2.87 0.84
CA VAL A 153 9.23 -3.67 1.17
C VAL A 153 9.94 -3.16 2.40
N VAL A 154 10.70 -4.04 3.04
CA VAL A 154 11.69 -3.69 4.06
C VAL A 154 13.07 -3.81 3.42
N THR A 155 13.82 -2.71 3.41
CA THR A 155 15.22 -2.72 3.01
C THR A 155 16.08 -3.26 4.14
N GLN A 156 16.80 -4.34 3.89
CA GLN A 156 17.72 -4.93 4.85
C GLN A 156 19.08 -4.22 4.82
N PRO A 157 19.88 -4.34 5.90
CA PRO A 157 21.27 -3.89 5.90
C PRO A 157 22.03 -4.45 4.71
N GLU A 158 22.99 -3.68 4.20
CA GLU A 158 23.83 -4.08 3.09
C GLU A 158 24.64 -5.33 3.42
N LYS A 159 24.58 -6.32 2.53
CA LYS A 159 25.36 -7.56 2.60
C LYS A 159 25.98 -7.80 1.23
N ASP A 160 27.30 -7.97 1.19
CA ASP A 160 28.07 -8.24 -0.05
C ASP A 160 27.80 -7.21 -1.18
N GLY A 161 27.67 -5.92 -0.83
CA GLY A 161 27.39 -4.84 -1.77
C GLY A 161 25.94 -4.77 -2.25
N LYS A 162 25.03 -5.59 -1.72
CA LYS A 162 23.60 -5.63 -2.04
C LYS A 162 22.77 -5.22 -0.85
N LYS A 163 21.66 -4.54 -1.10
CA LYS A 163 20.61 -4.22 -0.10
C LYS A 163 19.38 -5.07 -0.38
N PRO A 164 19.24 -6.23 0.27
CA PRO A 164 18.09 -7.10 0.04
C PRO A 164 16.78 -6.40 0.35
N LEU A 165 15.77 -6.59 -0.50
CA LEU A 165 14.43 -6.08 -0.33
C LEU A 165 13.50 -7.23 0.04
N TYR A 166 12.85 -7.11 1.19
CA TYR A 166 11.89 -8.11 1.67
C TYR A 166 10.47 -7.62 1.45
N PRO A 167 9.65 -8.30 0.63
CA PRO A 167 8.23 -8.03 0.56
C PRO A 167 7.62 -7.99 1.95
N ARG A 168 6.80 -6.98 2.23
CA ARG A 168 6.16 -6.79 3.54
C ARG A 168 5.23 -7.93 3.93
N MET A 169 4.72 -8.67 2.95
CA MET A 169 3.81 -9.78 3.19
C MET A 169 4.27 -11.01 2.43
N ILE A 170 4.42 -12.11 3.16
CA ILE A 170 4.71 -13.44 2.60
C ILE A 170 3.79 -14.51 3.19
N ARG A 171 3.74 -15.67 2.54
CA ARG A 171 2.90 -16.81 2.92
C ARG A 171 3.72 -18.02 3.32
N ALA A 172 3.33 -18.64 4.42
CA ALA A 172 3.90 -19.88 4.92
C ALA A 172 3.90 -21.00 3.86
N GLY A 173 4.99 -21.73 3.80
CA GLY A 173 5.15 -22.88 2.90
C GLY A 173 5.43 -22.53 1.44
N PHE A 174 5.27 -21.28 1.03
CA PHE A 174 5.48 -20.84 -0.36
C PHE A 174 6.56 -19.78 -0.50
N ASP A 175 6.69 -18.91 0.48
CA ASP A 175 7.60 -17.78 0.42
C ASP A 175 8.68 -17.88 1.49
N GLN A 176 9.83 -17.26 1.22
CA GLN A 176 10.98 -17.23 2.12
C GLN A 176 11.73 -15.92 1.95
N TRP A 177 11.88 -15.14 3.03
CA TRP A 177 12.85 -14.06 3.08
C TRP A 177 14.27 -14.62 3.13
N SER A 178 15.17 -14.08 2.35
CA SER A 178 16.59 -14.36 2.43
C SER A 178 17.39 -13.18 1.91
N PRO A 179 18.55 -12.87 2.51
CA PRO A 179 19.49 -11.91 1.96
C PRO A 179 20.21 -12.43 0.71
N ASP A 180 20.16 -13.73 0.47
CA ASP A 180 20.75 -14.42 -0.66
C ASP A 180 19.68 -14.66 -1.74
N GLU A 181 19.91 -14.12 -2.94
CA GLU A 181 19.01 -14.25 -4.07
C GLU A 181 18.75 -15.71 -4.49
N ASP A 182 19.73 -16.59 -4.30
CA ASP A 182 19.61 -18.01 -4.68
C ASP A 182 18.69 -18.79 -3.72
N THR A 183 18.50 -18.28 -2.50
CA THR A 183 17.70 -18.94 -1.47
C THR A 183 16.39 -18.20 -1.16
N GLN A 184 16.26 -16.95 -1.61
CA GLN A 184 14.98 -16.23 -1.49
C GLN A 184 13.93 -16.87 -2.41
N LYS A 185 12.67 -16.90 -1.90
CA LYS A 185 11.58 -17.53 -2.64
C LYS A 185 10.30 -16.70 -2.43
N TYR A 186 9.67 -16.27 -3.51
CA TYR A 186 8.42 -15.53 -3.48
C TYR A 186 7.47 -16.12 -4.52
N GLU A 187 6.66 -17.10 -4.10
CA GLU A 187 5.72 -17.82 -4.96
C GLU A 187 4.27 -17.40 -4.75
N SER A 188 3.92 -16.88 -3.56
CA SER A 188 2.55 -16.37 -3.36
C SER A 188 2.27 -15.16 -4.25
N PRO A 189 1.01 -14.97 -4.73
CA PRO A 189 0.72 -13.93 -5.71
C PRO A 189 1.18 -12.53 -5.29
N ILE A 190 0.97 -12.14 -4.04
CA ILE A 190 1.36 -10.80 -3.57
C ILE A 190 2.87 -10.65 -3.41
N ALA A 191 3.56 -11.65 -2.83
CA ALA A 191 5.01 -11.58 -2.65
C ALA A 191 5.73 -11.61 -4.01
N PHE A 192 5.26 -12.47 -4.92
CA PHE A 192 5.77 -12.52 -6.29
C PHE A 192 5.56 -11.19 -7.02
N LEU A 193 4.34 -10.63 -6.98
CA LEU A 193 4.01 -9.36 -7.63
C LEU A 193 4.92 -8.23 -7.14
N VAL A 194 5.06 -8.06 -5.82
CA VAL A 194 5.91 -7.01 -5.22
C VAL A 194 7.37 -7.22 -5.59
N ASN A 195 7.88 -8.45 -5.51
CA ASN A 195 9.27 -8.75 -5.86
C ASN A 195 9.57 -8.45 -7.33
N GLN A 196 8.70 -8.86 -8.25
CA GLN A 196 8.85 -8.59 -9.68
C GLN A 196 8.77 -7.09 -9.99
N TYR A 197 7.88 -6.37 -9.32
CA TYR A 197 7.77 -4.92 -9.45
C TYR A 197 9.05 -4.21 -8.98
N MET A 198 9.63 -4.62 -7.85
CA MET A 198 10.88 -4.04 -7.36
C MET A 198 12.06 -4.35 -8.29
N ALA A 199 12.13 -5.54 -8.85
CA ALA A 199 13.13 -5.91 -9.86
C ALA A 199 12.99 -5.04 -11.12
N HIS A 200 11.76 -4.84 -11.62
CA HIS A 200 11.49 -3.96 -12.75
C HIS A 200 11.91 -2.51 -12.46
N LYS A 201 11.54 -1.96 -11.31
CA LYS A 201 11.94 -0.61 -10.89
C LYS A 201 13.46 -0.46 -10.83
N ASN A 202 14.16 -1.44 -10.25
CA ASN A 202 15.62 -1.39 -10.07
C ASN A 202 16.38 -1.60 -11.40
N SER A 203 15.75 -2.13 -12.43
CA SER A 203 16.36 -2.29 -13.76
C SER A 203 16.53 -0.96 -14.52
N GLY A 204 15.97 0.15 -14.03
CA GLY A 204 16.02 1.46 -14.67
C GLY A 204 15.19 1.57 -15.95
N VAL A 205 14.34 0.58 -16.25
CA VAL A 205 13.46 0.59 -17.42
C VAL A 205 12.32 1.60 -17.20
N ALA A 206 12.20 2.58 -18.08
CA ALA A 206 11.19 3.64 -17.99
C ALA A 206 9.78 3.23 -18.43
N THR A 207 9.52 1.95 -18.73
CA THR A 207 8.20 1.48 -19.14
C THR A 207 7.28 1.20 -17.95
N SER A 208 5.98 1.30 -18.16
CA SER A 208 4.99 0.86 -17.18
C SER A 208 5.18 -0.62 -16.85
N TYR A 209 5.10 -0.95 -15.56
CA TYR A 209 5.17 -2.33 -15.11
C TYR A 209 3.95 -3.13 -15.58
N THR A 210 4.22 -4.29 -16.16
CA THR A 210 3.21 -5.28 -16.53
C THR A 210 3.49 -6.56 -15.76
N PRO A 211 2.55 -7.05 -14.93
CA PRO A 211 2.74 -8.27 -14.18
C PRO A 211 3.03 -9.47 -15.07
N LEU A 212 3.97 -10.31 -14.65
CA LEU A 212 4.25 -11.57 -15.33
C LEU A 212 3.15 -12.58 -15.02
N THR A 213 2.60 -13.19 -16.05
CA THR A 213 1.69 -14.34 -15.91
C THR A 213 2.50 -15.63 -15.86
N ARG A 214 2.32 -16.42 -14.81
CA ARG A 214 2.98 -17.71 -14.66
C ARG A 214 2.12 -18.81 -15.27
N PRO A 215 2.58 -19.52 -16.30
CA PRO A 215 1.82 -20.58 -16.96
C PRO A 215 1.63 -21.83 -16.07
N LYS A 216 2.51 -22.00 -15.08
CA LYS A 216 2.45 -23.09 -14.09
C LYS A 216 2.59 -22.51 -12.70
N THR A 217 1.47 -22.25 -12.06
CA THR A 217 1.41 -21.82 -10.66
C THR A 217 0.63 -22.83 -9.83
N VAL A 218 1.02 -23.00 -8.58
CA VAL A 218 0.28 -23.79 -7.58
C VAL A 218 -0.90 -22.99 -7.00
N PHE A 219 -0.97 -21.67 -7.27
CA PHE A 219 -2.02 -20.80 -6.74
C PHE A 219 -3.22 -20.78 -7.68
N ARG A 220 -4.33 -21.34 -7.20
CA ARG A 220 -5.62 -21.13 -7.84
C ARG A 220 -6.04 -19.68 -7.70
N GLY A 221 -6.62 -19.08 -8.74
CA GLY A 221 -7.07 -17.69 -8.71
C GLY A 221 -5.98 -16.64 -8.95
N GLU A 222 -4.77 -17.03 -9.37
CA GLU A 222 -3.72 -16.05 -9.71
C GLU A 222 -4.13 -15.15 -10.88
N LYS A 223 -4.84 -15.69 -11.86
CA LYS A 223 -5.36 -14.91 -12.98
C LYS A 223 -6.35 -13.86 -12.51
N GLU A 224 -7.27 -14.25 -11.64
CA GLU A 224 -8.26 -13.36 -11.02
C GLU A 224 -7.56 -12.29 -10.17
N PHE A 225 -6.56 -12.66 -9.40
CA PHE A 225 -5.71 -11.73 -8.63
C PHE A 225 -5.07 -10.68 -9.53
N LEU A 226 -4.44 -11.09 -10.64
CA LEU A 226 -3.83 -10.16 -11.61
C LEU A 226 -4.88 -9.30 -12.33
N THR A 227 -6.08 -9.85 -12.55
CA THR A 227 -7.21 -9.06 -13.09
C THR A 227 -7.61 -7.96 -12.10
N ARG A 228 -7.71 -8.25 -10.80
CA ARG A 228 -7.98 -7.23 -9.76
C ARG A 228 -6.89 -6.15 -9.73
N PHE A 229 -5.63 -6.57 -9.84
CA PHE A 229 -4.53 -5.61 -9.94
C PHE A 229 -4.67 -4.67 -11.15
N SER A 230 -5.03 -5.21 -12.32
CA SER A 230 -5.23 -4.41 -13.53
C SER A 230 -6.43 -3.45 -13.41
N GLU A 231 -7.51 -3.87 -12.75
CA GLU A 231 -8.67 -3.02 -12.45
C GLU A 231 -8.30 -1.86 -11.51
N ILE A 232 -7.54 -2.13 -10.45
CA ILE A 232 -7.00 -1.11 -9.55
C ILE A 232 -6.17 -0.10 -10.34
N LYS A 233 -5.28 -0.61 -11.22
CA LYS A 233 -4.41 0.24 -12.06
C LYS A 233 -5.24 1.18 -12.94
N SER A 234 -6.26 0.68 -13.61
CA SER A 234 -7.17 1.50 -14.43
C SER A 234 -7.91 2.55 -13.60
N MET A 235 -8.46 2.17 -12.44
CA MET A 235 -9.17 3.11 -11.56
C MET A 235 -8.26 4.24 -11.07
N VAL A 236 -7.05 3.93 -10.61
CA VAL A 236 -6.08 4.94 -10.15
C VAL A 236 -5.68 5.86 -11.30
N GLN A 237 -5.37 5.30 -12.48
CA GLN A 237 -4.97 6.08 -13.66
C GLN A 237 -6.07 7.02 -14.11
N ASN A 238 -7.33 6.58 -14.16
CA ASN A 238 -8.46 7.43 -14.52
C ASN A 238 -8.60 8.63 -13.58
N HIS A 239 -8.45 8.43 -12.27
CA HIS A 239 -8.51 9.52 -11.31
C HIS A 239 -7.32 10.48 -11.44
N ILE A 240 -6.13 9.99 -11.72
CA ILE A 240 -4.94 10.83 -11.93
C ILE A 240 -5.09 11.71 -13.19
N THR A 241 -5.57 11.13 -14.30
CA THR A 241 -5.77 11.87 -15.55
C THR A 241 -7.02 12.77 -15.54
N GLY A 242 -7.82 12.71 -14.47
CA GLY A 242 -9.05 13.48 -14.33
C GLY A 242 -10.24 12.93 -15.12
N ASN A 243 -10.11 11.74 -15.70
CA ASN A 243 -11.20 11.09 -16.47
C ASN A 243 -12.08 10.28 -15.51
N THR A 244 -13.04 10.94 -14.86
CA THR A 244 -14.06 10.26 -14.07
C THR A 244 -15.29 9.92 -14.91
N ASP A 245 -16.02 8.87 -14.53
CA ASP A 245 -17.23 8.43 -15.25
C ASP A 245 -18.33 9.50 -15.31
N ASP A 246 -18.35 10.43 -14.34
CA ASP A 246 -19.33 11.51 -14.21
C ASP A 246 -18.99 12.76 -15.05
N GLY A 247 -17.84 12.78 -15.72
CA GLY A 247 -17.39 13.89 -16.58
C GLY A 247 -16.86 15.11 -15.82
N ASP A 248 -16.86 15.08 -14.49
CA ASP A 248 -16.24 16.10 -13.66
C ASP A 248 -14.75 15.80 -13.44
N GLU A 249 -13.92 16.84 -13.42
CA GLU A 249 -12.50 16.69 -13.15
C GLU A 249 -12.26 16.28 -11.69
N PHE A 250 -11.72 15.08 -11.48
CA PHE A 250 -11.28 14.65 -10.16
C PHE A 250 -10.13 15.52 -9.66
N ILE A 251 -10.30 16.14 -8.53
CA ILE A 251 -9.32 17.05 -7.91
C ILE A 251 -8.90 18.16 -8.89
N PRO A 252 -9.73 19.17 -9.13
CA PRO A 252 -9.38 20.30 -9.99
C PRO A 252 -8.12 21.01 -9.48
N LEU A 253 -7.17 21.27 -10.40
CA LEU A 253 -5.89 21.91 -10.09
C LEU A 253 -6.08 23.21 -9.32
N SER A 254 -7.02 24.06 -9.79
CA SER A 254 -7.35 25.35 -9.17
C SER A 254 -7.84 25.21 -7.74
N LYS A 255 -8.75 24.24 -7.48
CA LYS A 255 -9.25 24.00 -6.11
C LYS A 255 -8.14 23.50 -5.19
N THR A 256 -7.23 22.69 -5.68
CA THR A 256 -6.16 22.09 -4.86
C THR A 256 -5.11 23.13 -4.48
N LEU A 257 -4.61 23.90 -5.45
CA LEU A 257 -3.58 24.91 -5.20
C LEU A 257 -4.03 26.01 -4.27
N TYR A 258 -5.30 26.44 -4.35
CA TYR A 258 -5.83 27.51 -3.50
C TYR A 258 -6.42 27.01 -2.17
N ASN A 259 -6.48 25.69 -1.95
CA ASN A 259 -6.90 25.12 -0.68
C ASN A 259 -5.70 24.71 0.17
N GLN A 260 -5.01 25.71 0.73
CA GLN A 260 -3.84 25.50 1.58
C GLN A 260 -4.13 24.61 2.80
N HIS A 261 -5.37 24.60 3.25
CA HIS A 261 -5.78 23.75 4.36
C HIS A 261 -5.66 22.26 4.02
N ILE A 262 -6.16 21.84 2.85
CA ILE A 262 -6.00 20.47 2.38
C ILE A 262 -4.53 20.10 2.22
N LEU A 263 -3.74 20.98 1.63
CA LEU A 263 -2.31 20.73 1.47
C LEU A 263 -1.61 20.58 2.82
N SER A 264 -2.01 21.37 3.82
CA SER A 264 -1.51 21.26 5.19
C SER A 264 -1.91 19.93 5.84
N GLU A 265 -3.17 19.55 5.73
CA GLU A 265 -3.70 18.31 6.29
C GLU A 265 -3.07 17.04 5.68
N LEU A 266 -2.58 17.15 4.45
CA LEU A 266 -1.84 16.08 3.76
C LEU A 266 -0.31 16.17 3.97
N ASN A 267 0.18 17.06 4.84
CA ASN A 267 1.60 17.31 5.10
C ASN A 267 2.40 17.70 3.85
N ILE A 268 1.81 18.50 2.97
CA ILE A 268 2.43 19.05 1.75
C ILE A 268 2.27 20.57 1.67
N SER A 269 2.31 21.26 2.81
CA SER A 269 2.13 22.71 2.87
C SER A 269 3.15 23.47 2.00
N PRO A 270 2.69 24.34 1.09
CA PRO A 270 3.58 25.22 0.36
C PRO A 270 4.03 26.39 1.28
N GLY A 271 5.21 26.92 1.02
CA GLY A 271 5.66 28.17 1.63
C GLY A 271 5.18 29.40 0.84
N ASP A 272 5.44 30.59 1.38
CA ASP A 272 5.01 31.88 0.79
C ASP A 272 5.52 32.10 -0.64
N ALA A 273 6.69 31.58 -0.98
CA ALA A 273 7.27 31.66 -2.31
C ALA A 273 6.44 30.85 -3.32
N GLN A 274 6.12 29.60 -2.99
CA GLN A 274 5.32 28.71 -3.83
C GLN A 274 3.89 29.25 -4.03
N ILE A 275 3.29 29.77 -2.97
CA ILE A 275 1.92 30.35 -3.04
C ILE A 275 1.85 31.50 -4.03
N LYS A 276 2.88 32.36 -4.09
CA LYS A 276 2.97 33.45 -5.06
C LYS A 276 3.09 32.97 -6.50
N GLU A 277 3.70 31.81 -6.71
CA GLU A 277 3.89 31.22 -8.03
C GLU A 277 2.66 30.47 -8.52
N PHE A 278 1.71 30.07 -7.63
CA PHE A 278 0.51 29.30 -8.03
C PHE A 278 -0.30 29.97 -9.14
N SER A 279 -0.40 31.31 -9.14
CA SER A 279 -1.09 32.07 -10.18
C SER A 279 -0.40 32.04 -11.56
N GLN A 280 0.85 31.61 -11.59
CA GLN A 280 1.65 31.53 -12.82
C GLN A 280 1.60 30.14 -13.46
N ILE A 281 1.08 29.13 -12.74
CA ILE A 281 0.94 27.77 -13.26
C ILE A 281 -0.17 27.78 -14.33
N PRO A 282 0.12 27.37 -15.58
CA PRO A 282 -0.91 27.26 -16.60
C PRO A 282 -1.98 26.25 -16.20
N LEU A 283 -3.25 26.59 -16.30
CA LEU A 283 -4.35 25.67 -16.03
C LEU A 283 -4.36 24.43 -16.95
N GLY A 284 -3.67 24.52 -18.08
CA GLY A 284 -3.49 23.42 -19.04
C GLY A 284 -2.19 22.63 -18.83
N ASP A 285 -1.42 22.88 -17.78
CA ASP A 285 -0.22 22.10 -17.46
C ASP A 285 -0.63 20.73 -16.90
N THR A 286 -0.74 19.77 -17.81
CA THR A 286 -1.19 18.40 -17.49
C THR A 286 -0.19 17.67 -16.62
N ASP A 287 1.11 17.85 -16.82
CA ASP A 287 2.15 17.11 -16.09
C ASP A 287 2.22 17.57 -14.64
N PHE A 288 2.14 18.88 -14.40
CA PHE A 288 2.02 19.43 -13.05
C PHE A 288 0.74 18.96 -12.35
N ALA A 289 -0.40 19.03 -13.04
CA ALA A 289 -1.68 18.62 -12.48
C ALA A 289 -1.73 17.14 -12.14
N GLU A 290 -1.23 16.27 -13.02
CA GLU A 290 -1.19 14.83 -12.77
C GLU A 290 -0.22 14.46 -11.64
N LEU A 291 0.93 15.11 -11.55
CA LEU A 291 1.87 14.88 -10.44
C LEU A 291 1.26 15.33 -9.10
N LEU A 292 0.60 16.50 -9.07
CA LEU A 292 -0.09 16.98 -7.86
C LEU A 292 -1.24 16.07 -7.44
N ARG A 293 -2.08 15.61 -8.40
CA ARG A 293 -3.15 14.62 -8.10
C ARG A 293 -2.58 13.33 -7.54
N THR A 294 -1.51 12.83 -8.16
CA THR A 294 -0.86 11.60 -7.69
C THR A 294 -0.29 11.79 -6.29
N LEU A 295 0.30 12.94 -5.99
CA LEU A 295 0.79 13.28 -4.66
C LEU A 295 -0.34 13.35 -3.63
N VAL A 296 -1.48 13.98 -3.97
CA VAL A 296 -2.66 14.02 -3.08
C VAL A 296 -3.19 12.62 -2.81
N ILE A 297 -3.33 11.79 -3.84
CA ILE A 297 -3.76 10.39 -3.69
C ILE A 297 -2.77 9.62 -2.80
N ALA A 298 -1.47 9.77 -3.03
CA ALA A 298 -0.44 9.09 -2.26
C ALA A 298 -0.47 9.49 -0.78
N ARG A 299 -0.56 10.78 -0.49
CA ARG A 299 -0.62 11.30 0.89
C ARG A 299 -1.90 10.88 1.60
N TYR A 300 -3.06 10.97 0.94
CA TYR A 300 -4.32 10.50 1.50
C TYR A 300 -4.26 9.01 1.82
N LEU A 301 -3.81 8.19 0.87
CA LEU A 301 -3.64 6.74 1.04
C LEU A 301 -2.75 6.41 2.24
N LEU A 302 -1.64 7.12 2.39
CA LEU A 302 -0.67 6.88 3.45
C LEU A 302 -1.14 7.35 4.82
N THR A 303 -1.88 8.47 4.91
CA THR A 303 -2.15 9.15 6.19
C THR A 303 -3.62 9.15 6.61
N ARG A 304 -4.56 8.97 5.68
CA ARG A 304 -6.02 9.10 5.93
C ARG A 304 -6.80 7.79 5.72
N VAL A 305 -6.17 6.74 5.21
CA VAL A 305 -6.76 5.39 5.23
C VAL A 305 -6.42 4.76 6.58
N ALA A 306 -7.45 4.61 7.42
CA ALA A 306 -7.34 4.16 8.80
C ALA A 306 -7.71 2.68 8.93
N ILE A 307 -6.90 1.94 9.67
CA ILE A 307 -7.07 0.52 9.94
C ILE A 307 -7.03 0.30 11.46
N THR A 308 -7.97 -0.45 11.99
CA THR A 308 -7.90 -0.90 13.38
C THR A 308 -6.99 -2.11 13.47
N SER A 309 -5.82 -1.95 14.04
CA SER A 309 -4.89 -3.05 14.35
C SER A 309 -5.24 -3.63 15.72
N ILE A 310 -5.49 -4.94 15.77
CA ILE A 310 -5.73 -5.72 16.98
C ILE A 310 -4.59 -6.71 17.07
N GLN A 311 -3.63 -6.44 17.97
CA GLN A 311 -2.49 -7.32 18.18
C GLN A 311 -2.74 -8.17 19.42
N CYS A 312 -2.94 -9.46 19.21
CA CYS A 312 -3.15 -10.44 20.27
C CYS A 312 -1.83 -10.99 20.79
N LYS A 313 -1.86 -11.49 22.00
CA LYS A 313 -0.70 -12.08 22.68
C LYS A 313 -0.27 -13.39 22.04
N ASP A 314 -1.25 -14.22 21.67
CA ASP A 314 -1.04 -15.53 21.04
C ASP A 314 -2.18 -15.84 20.06
N GLU A 315 -2.07 -16.96 19.34
CA GLU A 315 -3.02 -17.37 18.33
C GLU A 315 -4.38 -17.76 18.92
N ASP A 316 -4.44 -18.36 20.11
CA ASP A 316 -5.70 -18.78 20.73
C ASP A 316 -6.58 -17.55 21.02
N TYR A 317 -6.01 -16.51 21.62
CA TYR A 317 -6.74 -15.25 21.83
C TYR A 317 -7.11 -14.56 20.51
N ALA A 318 -6.25 -14.66 19.50
CA ALA A 318 -6.54 -14.06 18.20
C ALA A 318 -7.75 -14.75 17.53
N PHE A 319 -7.88 -16.07 17.66
CA PHE A 319 -9.06 -16.81 17.15
C PHE A 319 -10.34 -16.46 17.94
N GLU A 320 -10.26 -16.34 19.26
CA GLU A 320 -11.41 -15.92 20.08
C GLU A 320 -11.89 -14.51 19.68
N VAL A 321 -10.97 -13.57 19.49
CA VAL A 321 -11.29 -12.20 19.03
C VAL A 321 -11.88 -12.22 17.62
N PHE A 322 -11.32 -13.02 16.72
CA PHE A 322 -11.83 -13.19 15.37
C PHE A 322 -13.25 -13.72 15.35
N GLU A 323 -13.55 -14.78 16.13
CA GLU A 323 -14.89 -15.34 16.25
C GLU A 323 -15.88 -14.33 16.83
N ALA A 324 -15.49 -13.60 17.89
CA ALA A 324 -16.33 -12.61 18.51
C ALA A 324 -16.70 -11.45 17.56
N LEU A 325 -15.76 -10.99 16.73
CA LEU A 325 -16.01 -9.93 15.75
C LEU A 325 -16.89 -10.40 14.58
N ASN A 326 -16.81 -11.67 14.19
CA ASN A 326 -17.59 -12.23 13.11
C ASN A 326 -19.01 -12.67 13.55
N THR A 327 -19.24 -12.97 14.82
CA THR A 327 -20.58 -13.37 15.33
C THR A 327 -21.57 -12.20 15.38
N SER A 328 -21.15 -10.96 15.26
CA SER A 328 -22.04 -9.80 15.10
C SER A 328 -22.57 -9.61 13.67
N GLY A 329 -22.12 -10.41 12.70
CA GLY A 329 -22.61 -10.50 11.32
C GLY A 329 -23.12 -11.92 11.00
N THR A 330 -23.46 -12.21 9.74
CA THR A 330 -23.77 -13.58 9.32
C THR A 330 -22.52 -14.44 9.55
N PRO A 331 -22.57 -15.49 10.41
CA PRO A 331 -21.37 -16.24 10.76
C PRO A 331 -20.77 -16.89 9.52
N LEU A 332 -19.51 -16.59 9.22
CA LEU A 332 -18.71 -17.47 8.38
C LEU A 332 -18.50 -18.76 9.19
N THR A 333 -18.86 -19.90 8.64
CA THR A 333 -18.58 -21.18 9.29
C THR A 333 -17.05 -21.37 9.38
N ALA A 334 -16.55 -22.03 10.42
CA ALA A 334 -15.12 -22.35 10.56
C ALA A 334 -14.58 -23.06 9.30
N PHE A 335 -15.44 -23.79 8.57
CA PHE A 335 -15.13 -24.44 7.29
C PHE A 335 -14.87 -23.47 6.14
N GLU A 336 -15.47 -22.28 6.13
CA GLU A 336 -15.26 -21.26 5.10
C GLU A 336 -14.01 -20.41 5.36
N THR A 337 -13.55 -20.41 6.60
CA THR A 337 -12.39 -19.64 7.03
C THR A 337 -11.09 -20.45 6.90
N PHE A 338 -11.16 -21.76 7.16
CA PHE A 338 -10.00 -22.65 7.16
C PHE A 338 -10.20 -23.73 6.09
N VAL A 339 -9.39 -23.72 5.04
CA VAL A 339 -9.32 -24.81 4.07
C VAL A 339 -8.32 -25.82 4.62
N PRO A 340 -8.72 -27.05 5.01
CA PRO A 340 -7.77 -28.11 5.34
C PRO A 340 -6.91 -28.38 4.11
N MET A 341 -5.59 -28.55 4.33
CA MET A 341 -4.68 -29.05 3.29
C MET A 341 -4.97 -30.50 2.97
#